data_40274bea1f7c7100efc65f77536712c5
#
_entry.id   40274bea1f7c7100efc65f77536712c5
#
_cell.length_a   1.000
_cell.length_b   1.000
_cell.length_c   1.000
_cell.angle_alpha   90.00
_cell.angle_beta   90.00
_cell.angle_gamma   90.00
#
_symmetry.space_group_name_H-M   'P 1'
#
loop_
_entity.id
_entity.type
_entity.pdbx_description
1 polymer ?
#
loop_
_entity_poly.entity_id
_entity_poly.type
_entity_poly.pdbx_seq_one_letter_code
_entity_poly.pdbx_strand_id
1 'polypeptide(L)'
;IVHVAGTNGKGSTCAFIAGILQAAGYKTGLFTSPYILRFNERIQIDRRDISDADLLEVAADVREQALLMEEQPTAFELITAAALLHFAQQGCDAVVLEVGLGGRLDSTNVVVPEASVITPIDLDHTHVLGDTIEKIAREKAGIIKPGVPVVSYRQKPAARRVIEKAAAERGCVVTTPDFSALDAHADLSLIHISEPTRLG
;
A
#
# COMPACT_ATOMS: atom_id res chain seq x y z
N ILE A 1 -11.09 3.47 3.12
CA ILE A 1 -9.67 3.04 2.96
C ILE A 1 -9.58 2.06 1.81
N VAL A 2 -8.55 2.18 0.94
CA VAL A 2 -8.11 1.16 -0.02
C VAL A 2 -6.77 0.62 0.45
N HIS A 3 -6.65 -0.71 0.63
CA HIS A 3 -5.46 -1.35 1.16
C HIS A 3 -4.77 -2.19 0.07
N VAL A 4 -3.49 -1.93 -0.18
CA VAL A 4 -2.77 -2.45 -1.35
C VAL A 4 -1.58 -3.30 -0.94
N ALA A 5 -1.60 -4.60 -1.29
CA ALA A 5 -0.48 -5.52 -1.14
C ALA A 5 0.02 -6.02 -2.51
N GLY A 6 1.19 -6.63 -2.53
CA GLY A 6 1.79 -7.23 -3.73
C GLY A 6 3.31 -7.25 -3.65
N THR A 7 3.96 -7.81 -4.67
CA THR A 7 5.42 -7.76 -4.78
C THR A 7 5.83 -6.51 -5.55
N ASN A 8 5.35 -6.34 -6.76
CA ASN A 8 5.70 -5.24 -7.64
C ASN A 8 4.50 -4.32 -7.91
N GLY A 9 4.75 -3.02 -8.09
CA GLY A 9 3.75 -2.05 -8.51
C GLY A 9 2.79 -1.56 -7.42
N LYS A 10 3.01 -1.88 -6.15
CA LYS A 10 2.18 -1.39 -5.03
C LYS A 10 2.10 0.14 -5.01
N GLY A 11 3.25 0.81 -4.86
CA GLY A 11 3.34 2.27 -4.78
C GLY A 11 2.74 2.98 -5.99
N SER A 12 3.02 2.50 -7.22
CA SER A 12 2.42 3.05 -8.44
C SER A 12 0.89 2.90 -8.44
N THR A 13 0.38 1.71 -8.05
CA THR A 13 -1.06 1.47 -7.94
C THR A 13 -1.69 2.39 -6.89
N CYS A 14 -1.05 2.54 -5.73
CA CYS A 14 -1.51 3.48 -4.69
C CYS A 14 -1.57 4.92 -5.20
N ALA A 15 -0.53 5.37 -5.92
CA ALA A 15 -0.47 6.72 -6.47
C ALA A 15 -1.58 6.98 -7.52
N PHE A 16 -1.86 6.00 -8.39
CA PHE A 16 -2.97 6.11 -9.36
C PHE A 16 -4.33 6.13 -8.68
N ILE A 17 -4.58 5.23 -7.71
CA ILE A 17 -5.85 5.22 -6.96
C ILE A 17 -6.04 6.54 -6.22
N ALA A 18 -5.01 7.04 -5.52
CA ALA A 18 -5.07 8.31 -4.81
C ALA A 18 -5.34 9.48 -5.77
N GLY A 19 -4.70 9.50 -6.94
CA GLY A 19 -4.93 10.53 -7.96
C GLY A 19 -6.36 10.51 -8.51
N ILE A 20 -6.95 9.34 -8.72
CA ILE A 20 -8.33 9.17 -9.17
C ILE A 20 -9.32 9.67 -8.10
N LEU A 21 -9.10 9.29 -6.84
CA LEU A 21 -9.95 9.73 -5.72
C LEU A 21 -9.88 11.25 -5.54
N GLN A 22 -8.69 11.83 -5.60
CA GLN A 22 -8.50 13.28 -5.56
C GLN A 22 -9.21 13.98 -6.73
N ALA A 23 -9.08 13.46 -7.95
CA ALA A 23 -9.77 14.00 -9.12
C ALA A 23 -11.29 13.90 -9.01
N ALA A 24 -11.81 12.94 -8.25
CA ALA A 24 -13.23 12.79 -7.94
C ALA A 24 -13.69 13.74 -6.81
N GLY A 25 -12.81 14.55 -6.25
CA GLY A 25 -13.13 15.56 -5.24
C GLY A 25 -12.98 15.10 -3.79
N TYR A 26 -12.43 13.90 -3.53
CA TYR A 26 -12.16 13.43 -2.18
C TYR A 26 -10.82 13.98 -1.66
N LYS A 27 -10.80 14.47 -0.41
CA LYS A 27 -9.55 14.74 0.30
C LYS A 27 -8.87 13.41 0.60
N THR A 28 -7.77 13.14 -0.08
CA THR A 28 -7.20 11.80 -0.16
C THR A 28 -5.84 11.71 0.52
N GLY A 29 -5.77 10.85 1.55
CA GLY A 29 -4.52 10.44 2.16
C GLY A 29 -3.85 9.31 1.37
N LEU A 30 -2.52 9.34 1.30
CA LEU A 30 -1.69 8.32 0.67
C LEU A 30 -0.52 7.96 1.58
N PHE A 31 -0.41 6.66 1.90
CA PHE A 31 0.73 6.11 2.63
C PHE A 31 1.50 5.15 1.75
N THR A 32 2.79 5.40 1.56
CA THR A 32 3.67 4.58 0.69
C THR A 32 5.02 4.27 1.34
N SER A 33 5.68 3.21 0.86
CA SER A 33 7.01 2.79 1.32
C SER A 33 7.78 2.02 0.24
N PRO A 34 9.12 2.19 0.17
CA PRO A 34 9.93 3.20 0.86
C PRO A 34 9.77 4.60 0.26
N TYR A 35 10.33 5.61 0.91
CA TYR A 35 10.51 6.93 0.30
C TYR A 35 11.71 6.94 -0.66
N ILE A 36 11.77 7.92 -1.56
CA ILE A 36 12.84 8.04 -2.58
C ILE A 36 13.88 9.09 -2.16
N LEU A 37 13.44 10.29 -1.83
CA LEU A 37 14.30 11.42 -1.48
C LEU A 37 14.13 11.87 -0.03
N ARG A 38 12.89 12.00 0.43
CA ARG A 38 12.56 12.53 1.74
C ARG A 38 11.60 11.62 2.49
N PHE A 39 11.83 11.49 3.79
CA PHE A 39 10.97 10.68 4.67
C PHE A 39 9.49 11.06 4.60
N ASN A 40 9.18 12.35 4.44
CA ASN A 40 7.85 12.92 4.37
C ASN A 40 7.01 12.37 3.20
N GLU A 41 7.65 11.92 2.11
CA GLU A 41 6.98 11.31 0.95
C GLU A 41 6.11 10.10 1.33
N ARG A 42 6.36 9.48 2.50
CA ARG A 42 5.57 8.34 2.99
C ARG A 42 4.14 8.72 3.33
N ILE A 43 3.89 9.99 3.69
CA ILE A 43 2.60 10.47 4.18
C ILE A 43 2.21 11.68 3.36
N GLN A 44 1.22 11.52 2.49
CA GLN A 44 0.76 12.59 1.61
C GLN A 44 -0.75 12.82 1.78
N ILE A 45 -1.18 14.06 1.62
CA ILE A 45 -2.59 14.43 1.46
C ILE A 45 -2.70 15.24 0.17
N ASP A 46 -3.58 14.83 -0.73
CA ASP A 46 -3.78 15.46 -2.03
C ASP A 46 -2.45 15.67 -2.79
N ARG A 47 -1.58 14.62 -2.75
CA ARG A 47 -0.25 14.59 -3.38
C ARG A 47 0.74 15.60 -2.84
N ARG A 48 0.52 16.13 -1.66
CA ARG A 48 1.48 16.96 -0.93
C ARG A 48 2.00 16.21 0.27
N ASP A 49 3.31 16.16 0.39
CA ASP A 49 3.98 15.52 1.52
C ASP A 49 3.57 16.21 2.83
N ILE A 50 3.49 15.43 3.90
CA ILE A 50 3.32 15.97 5.25
C ILE A 50 4.41 17.01 5.54
N SER A 51 4.05 18.12 6.16
CA SER A 51 5.03 19.14 6.57
C SER A 51 5.92 18.60 7.71
N ASP A 52 7.12 19.17 7.87
CA ASP A 52 8.00 18.80 8.99
C ASP A 52 7.34 19.11 10.33
N ALA A 53 6.55 20.18 10.41
CA ALA A 53 5.83 20.57 11.62
C ALA A 53 4.74 19.54 11.98
N ASP A 54 3.87 19.20 11.02
CA ASP A 54 2.80 18.21 11.23
C ASP A 54 3.39 16.82 11.55
N LEU A 55 4.50 16.44 10.88
CA LEU A 55 5.17 15.18 11.14
C LEU A 55 5.71 15.13 12.58
N LEU A 56 6.32 16.20 13.06
CA LEU A 56 6.81 16.29 14.44
C LEU A 56 5.67 16.20 15.45
N GLU A 57 4.54 16.87 15.18
CA GLU A 57 3.35 16.84 16.04
C GLU A 57 2.79 15.43 16.17
N VAL A 58 2.44 14.79 15.05
CA VAL A 58 1.88 13.43 15.11
C VAL A 58 2.89 12.40 15.63
N ALA A 59 4.18 12.58 15.38
CA ALA A 59 5.22 11.70 15.91
C ALA A 59 5.36 11.86 17.45
N ALA A 60 5.17 13.06 17.97
CA ALA A 60 5.15 13.30 19.43
C ALA A 60 3.96 12.59 20.09
N ASP A 61 2.77 12.73 19.52
CA ASP A 61 1.55 12.08 20.01
C ASP A 61 1.69 10.56 20.04
N VAL A 62 2.17 9.99 18.92
CA VAL A 62 2.39 8.52 18.81
C VAL A 62 3.46 8.06 19.78
N ARG A 63 4.55 8.83 19.93
CA ARG A 63 5.63 8.50 20.87
C ARG A 63 5.14 8.48 22.31
N GLU A 64 4.29 9.43 22.70
CA GLU A 64 3.73 9.47 24.05
C GLU A 64 2.98 8.18 24.37
N GLN A 65 2.14 7.70 23.45
CA GLN A 65 1.42 6.43 23.61
C GLN A 65 2.36 5.21 23.58
N ALA A 66 3.35 5.21 22.70
CA ALA A 66 4.32 4.12 22.61
C ALA A 66 5.12 3.93 23.89
N LEU A 67 5.46 5.00 24.59
CA LEU A 67 6.19 4.94 25.87
C LEU A 67 5.39 4.27 27.01
N LEU A 68 4.06 4.16 26.85
CA LEU A 68 3.18 3.47 27.81
C LEU A 68 3.06 1.96 27.53
N MET A 69 3.57 1.50 26.38
CA MET A 69 3.48 0.08 25.98
C MET A 69 4.60 -0.74 26.66
N GLU A 70 4.27 -1.96 27.06
CA GLU A 70 5.25 -2.90 27.60
C GLU A 70 6.27 -3.32 26.54
N GLU A 71 5.80 -3.63 25.32
CA GLU A 71 6.64 -3.91 24.16
C GLU A 71 6.75 -2.67 23.29
N GLN A 72 7.98 -2.25 23.01
CA GLN A 72 8.21 -1.06 22.19
C GLN A 72 7.91 -1.36 20.71
N PRO A 73 7.08 -0.55 20.05
CA PRO A 73 6.75 -0.74 18.65
C PRO A 73 7.96 -0.50 17.74
N THR A 74 7.96 -1.18 16.60
CA THR A 74 8.96 -1.00 15.55
C THR A 74 8.81 0.38 14.89
N ALA A 75 9.87 0.84 14.20
CA ALA A 75 9.83 2.10 13.48
C ALA A 75 8.71 2.14 12.41
N PHE A 76 8.40 1.00 11.77
CA PHE A 76 7.34 0.96 10.77
C PHE A 76 5.93 1.00 11.40
N GLU A 77 5.74 0.42 12.56
CA GLU A 77 4.50 0.55 13.34
C GLU A 77 4.27 1.99 13.80
N LEU A 78 5.32 2.66 14.29
CA LEU A 78 5.23 4.06 14.70
C LEU A 78 4.84 4.99 13.54
N ILE A 79 5.47 4.82 12.36
CA ILE A 79 5.14 5.68 11.22
C ILE A 79 3.76 5.35 10.64
N THR A 80 3.34 4.09 10.67
CA THR A 80 1.98 3.71 10.27
C THR A 80 0.94 4.37 11.17
N ALA A 81 1.16 4.33 12.50
CA ALA A 81 0.29 5.01 13.45
C ALA A 81 0.25 6.52 13.24
N ALA A 82 1.41 7.15 13.03
CA ALA A 82 1.51 8.59 12.75
C ALA A 82 0.76 8.97 11.45
N ALA A 83 0.88 8.16 10.40
CA ALA A 83 0.17 8.39 9.15
C ALA A 83 -1.35 8.32 9.33
N LEU A 84 -1.85 7.27 9.99
CA LEU A 84 -3.28 7.09 10.25
C LEU A 84 -3.84 8.20 11.13
N LEU A 85 -3.09 8.62 12.17
CA LEU A 85 -3.45 9.75 13.02
C LEU A 85 -3.54 11.04 12.23
N HIS A 86 -2.52 11.34 11.41
CA HIS A 86 -2.49 12.52 10.55
C HIS A 86 -3.69 12.57 9.60
N PHE A 87 -3.98 11.48 8.91
CA PHE A 87 -5.13 11.41 8.00
C PHE A 87 -6.46 11.64 8.73
N ALA A 88 -6.60 11.10 9.94
CA ALA A 88 -7.79 11.31 10.76
C ALA A 88 -7.90 12.77 11.24
N GLN A 89 -6.84 13.36 11.78
CA GLN A 89 -6.80 14.76 12.22
C GLN A 89 -7.09 15.73 11.08
N GLN A 90 -6.58 15.43 9.89
CA GLN A 90 -6.80 16.24 8.70
C GLN A 90 -8.17 16.00 8.03
N GLY A 91 -8.98 15.06 8.51
CA GLY A 91 -10.30 14.77 7.98
C GLY A 91 -10.25 14.28 6.53
N CYS A 92 -9.36 13.32 6.22
CA CYS A 92 -9.33 12.72 4.89
C CYS A 92 -10.61 11.92 4.63
N ASP A 93 -11.25 12.12 3.48
CA ASP A 93 -12.44 11.39 3.04
C ASP A 93 -12.07 9.96 2.62
N ALA A 94 -10.90 9.82 2.00
CA ALA A 94 -10.36 8.56 1.51
C ALA A 94 -8.90 8.41 1.88
N VAL A 95 -8.45 7.17 2.09
CA VAL A 95 -7.05 6.86 2.37
C VAL A 95 -6.62 5.64 1.56
N VAL A 96 -5.47 5.72 0.92
CA VAL A 96 -4.82 4.61 0.21
C VAL A 96 -3.58 4.20 0.98
N LEU A 97 -3.55 2.94 1.44
CA LEU A 97 -2.47 2.39 2.25
C LEU A 97 -1.68 1.35 1.46
N GLU A 98 -0.38 1.56 1.29
CA GLU A 98 0.55 0.57 0.80
C GLU A 98 1.05 -0.30 1.95
N VAL A 99 0.97 -1.63 1.78
CA VAL A 99 1.61 -2.61 2.68
C VAL A 99 3.13 -2.48 2.59
N GLY A 100 3.80 -2.42 3.74
CA GLY A 100 5.26 -2.37 3.80
C GLY A 100 5.88 -3.72 3.41
N LEU A 101 5.52 -4.79 4.12
CA LEU A 101 6.05 -6.13 3.89
C LEU A 101 5.00 -7.22 4.14
N GLY A 102 4.88 -8.15 3.20
CA GLY A 102 3.93 -9.26 3.33
C GLY A 102 2.49 -8.80 3.20
N GLY A 103 1.78 -8.68 4.29
CA GLY A 103 0.39 -8.21 4.40
C GLY A 103 -0.26 -8.65 5.70
N ARG A 104 -0.31 -9.95 5.98
CA ARG A 104 -1.02 -10.53 7.14
C ARG A 104 -0.58 -9.94 8.49
N LEU A 105 0.71 -9.76 8.68
CA LEU A 105 1.34 -9.22 9.90
C LEU A 105 1.87 -7.80 9.71
N ASP A 106 1.55 -7.16 8.59
CA ASP A 106 1.98 -5.78 8.36
C ASP A 106 1.22 -4.80 9.26
N SER A 107 1.90 -3.77 9.74
CA SER A 107 1.29 -2.77 10.63
C SER A 107 0.11 -2.03 9.98
N THR A 108 0.07 -1.93 8.65
CA THR A 108 -1.06 -1.36 7.94
C THR A 108 -2.32 -2.24 7.98
N ASN A 109 -2.20 -3.52 8.38
CA ASN A 109 -3.31 -4.48 8.38
C ASN A 109 -4.27 -4.34 9.58
N VAL A 110 -4.12 -3.28 10.37
CA VAL A 110 -5.04 -2.93 11.48
C VAL A 110 -6.38 -2.37 10.99
N VAL A 111 -6.48 -2.02 9.71
CA VAL A 111 -7.66 -1.40 9.11
C VAL A 111 -8.66 -2.42 8.58
N VAL A 112 -9.93 -2.01 8.46
CA VAL A 112 -10.93 -2.67 7.62
C VAL A 112 -11.16 -1.77 6.40
N PRO A 113 -10.67 -2.16 5.21
CA PRO A 113 -10.77 -1.32 4.02
C PRO A 113 -12.11 -1.49 3.31
N GLU A 114 -12.44 -0.54 2.42
CA GLU A 114 -13.56 -0.64 1.46
C GLU A 114 -13.21 -1.56 0.27
N ALA A 115 -11.92 -1.70 -0.02
CA ALA A 115 -11.40 -2.63 -1.02
C ALA A 115 -9.97 -3.06 -0.68
N SER A 116 -9.68 -4.35 -0.89
CA SER A 116 -8.33 -4.91 -0.85
C SER A 116 -7.80 -5.10 -2.27
N VAL A 117 -6.61 -4.57 -2.55
CA VAL A 117 -5.99 -4.65 -3.87
C VAL A 117 -4.72 -5.49 -3.78
N ILE A 118 -4.57 -6.47 -4.68
CA ILE A 118 -3.38 -7.33 -4.76
C ILE A 118 -2.73 -7.15 -6.13
N THR A 119 -1.59 -6.46 -6.15
CA THR A 119 -0.76 -6.27 -7.34
C THR A 119 0.02 -7.55 -7.68
N PRO A 120 0.82 -7.61 -8.76
CA PRO A 120 1.53 -8.83 -9.12
C PRO A 120 2.36 -9.41 -7.99
N ILE A 121 2.24 -10.73 -7.80
CA ILE A 121 3.01 -11.49 -6.81
C ILE A 121 4.15 -12.24 -7.52
N ASP A 122 5.35 -12.08 -6.99
CA ASP A 122 6.55 -12.82 -7.38
C ASP A 122 7.39 -13.20 -6.16
N LEU A 123 8.50 -13.92 -6.38
CA LEU A 123 9.46 -14.23 -5.33
C LEU A 123 10.16 -12.95 -4.88
N ASP A 124 10.01 -12.63 -3.60
CA ASP A 124 10.64 -11.47 -2.97
C ASP A 124 10.67 -11.68 -1.46
N HIS A 125 11.68 -11.14 -0.79
CA HIS A 125 11.86 -11.29 0.66
C HIS A 125 11.69 -12.74 1.15
N THR A 126 12.23 -13.69 0.41
CA THR A 126 12.00 -15.15 0.61
C THR A 126 12.41 -15.64 1.99
N HIS A 127 13.39 -14.99 2.61
CA HIS A 127 13.86 -15.27 3.98
C HIS A 127 12.83 -14.91 5.07
N VAL A 128 11.84 -14.05 4.77
CA VAL A 128 10.77 -13.63 5.70
C VAL A 128 9.43 -14.22 5.30
N LEU A 129 9.07 -14.10 4.01
CA LEU A 129 7.73 -14.46 3.51
C LEU A 129 7.62 -15.90 3.03
N GLY A 130 8.76 -16.62 2.95
CA GLY A 130 8.85 -17.98 2.44
C GLY A 130 9.33 -18.06 0.99
N ASP A 131 9.77 -19.24 0.62
CA ASP A 131 10.52 -19.56 -0.60
C ASP A 131 9.66 -19.99 -1.78
N THR A 132 8.33 -19.90 -1.66
CA THR A 132 7.38 -20.25 -2.73
C THR A 132 6.35 -19.16 -2.98
N ILE A 133 5.85 -19.10 -4.20
CA ILE A 133 4.79 -18.16 -4.59
C ILE A 133 3.55 -18.31 -3.71
N GLU A 134 3.20 -19.54 -3.33
CA GLU A 134 2.05 -19.84 -2.48
C GLU A 134 2.22 -19.26 -1.06
N LYS A 135 3.41 -19.37 -0.48
CA LYS A 135 3.71 -18.81 0.85
C LYS A 135 3.60 -17.29 0.82
N ILE A 136 4.24 -16.66 -0.16
CA ILE A 136 4.20 -15.20 -0.34
C ILE A 136 2.77 -14.72 -0.61
N ALA A 137 2.02 -15.43 -1.46
CA ALA A 137 0.63 -15.11 -1.75
C ALA A 137 -0.26 -15.21 -0.51
N ARG A 138 0.01 -16.19 0.39
CA ARG A 138 -0.73 -16.33 1.66
C ARG A 138 -0.52 -15.14 2.59
N GLU A 139 0.72 -14.68 2.73
CA GLU A 139 1.02 -13.48 3.52
C GLU A 139 0.33 -12.23 2.95
N LYS A 140 0.35 -12.07 1.61
CA LYS A 140 -0.28 -10.91 0.96
C LYS A 140 -1.81 -10.99 0.99
N ALA A 141 -2.40 -12.17 0.81
CA ALA A 141 -3.84 -12.38 0.95
C ALA A 141 -4.36 -12.17 2.38
N GLY A 142 -3.47 -12.03 3.36
CA GLY A 142 -3.82 -11.71 4.74
C GLY A 142 -4.46 -10.32 4.92
N ILE A 143 -4.40 -9.43 3.93
CA ILE A 143 -5.10 -8.14 3.96
C ILE A 143 -6.59 -8.24 3.62
N ILE A 144 -7.04 -9.37 3.07
CA ILE A 144 -8.45 -9.58 2.72
C ILE A 144 -9.27 -9.66 4.01
N LYS A 145 -10.29 -8.83 4.14
CA LYS A 145 -11.18 -8.81 5.29
C LYS A 145 -12.56 -9.39 4.92
N PRO A 146 -13.31 -9.96 5.88
CA PRO A 146 -14.62 -10.54 5.61
C PRO A 146 -15.57 -9.58 4.90
N GLY A 147 -16.17 -10.02 3.79
CA GLY A 147 -17.15 -9.25 3.02
C GLY A 147 -16.58 -8.09 2.20
N VAL A 148 -15.28 -7.82 2.27
CA VAL A 148 -14.63 -6.73 1.54
C VAL A 148 -14.27 -7.18 0.11
N PRO A 149 -14.63 -6.41 -0.94
CA PRO A 149 -14.26 -6.74 -2.31
C PRO A 149 -12.73 -6.78 -2.50
N VAL A 150 -12.29 -7.73 -3.32
CA VAL A 150 -10.89 -7.93 -3.64
C VAL A 150 -10.65 -7.64 -5.11
N VAL A 151 -9.74 -6.74 -5.42
CA VAL A 151 -9.24 -6.51 -6.77
C VAL A 151 -7.86 -7.14 -6.89
N SER A 152 -7.71 -8.14 -7.75
CA SER A 152 -6.44 -8.81 -7.96
C SER A 152 -5.96 -8.62 -9.39
N TYR A 153 -4.71 -8.21 -9.54
CA TYR A 153 -4.04 -8.28 -10.84
C TYR A 153 -4.05 -9.73 -11.36
N ARG A 154 -3.86 -9.91 -12.66
CA ARG A 154 -3.69 -11.26 -13.26
C ARG A 154 -2.46 -11.94 -12.66
N GLN A 155 -2.68 -12.99 -11.88
CA GLN A 155 -1.65 -13.69 -11.12
C GLN A 155 -1.17 -14.96 -11.79
N LYS A 156 0.04 -15.42 -11.42
CA LYS A 156 0.49 -16.79 -11.68
C LYS A 156 -0.50 -17.78 -11.05
N PRO A 157 -0.74 -18.97 -11.65
CA PRO A 157 -1.76 -19.92 -11.17
C PRO A 157 -1.65 -20.28 -9.69
N ALA A 158 -0.43 -20.38 -9.17
CA ALA A 158 -0.17 -20.68 -7.76
C ALA A 158 -0.67 -19.58 -6.82
N ALA A 159 -0.34 -18.32 -7.11
CA ALA A 159 -0.80 -17.16 -6.33
C ALA A 159 -2.32 -16.98 -6.45
N ARG A 160 -2.86 -17.13 -7.67
CA ARG A 160 -4.29 -17.00 -7.93
C ARG A 160 -5.11 -17.94 -7.06
N ARG A 161 -4.78 -19.23 -7.01
CA ARG A 161 -5.48 -20.22 -6.17
C ARG A 161 -5.49 -19.82 -4.69
N VAL A 162 -4.39 -19.30 -4.18
CA VAL A 162 -4.29 -18.87 -2.77
C VAL A 162 -5.20 -17.67 -2.50
N ILE A 163 -5.20 -16.67 -3.39
CA ILE A 163 -6.03 -15.47 -3.24
C ILE A 163 -7.51 -15.83 -3.33
N GLU A 164 -7.91 -16.61 -4.34
CA GLU A 164 -9.30 -17.04 -4.54
C GLU A 164 -9.80 -17.87 -3.33
N LYS A 165 -8.96 -18.76 -2.80
CA LYS A 165 -9.29 -19.52 -1.59
C LYS A 165 -9.48 -18.60 -0.39
N ALA A 166 -8.53 -17.68 -0.14
CA ALA A 166 -8.60 -16.76 0.98
C ALA A 166 -9.82 -15.83 0.89
N ALA A 167 -10.20 -15.41 -0.31
CA ALA A 167 -11.39 -14.60 -0.55
C ALA A 167 -12.68 -15.40 -0.30
N ALA A 168 -12.76 -16.63 -0.84
CA ALA A 168 -13.92 -17.49 -0.64
C ALA A 168 -14.18 -17.81 0.85
N GLU A 169 -13.12 -18.11 1.62
CA GLU A 169 -13.20 -18.36 3.07
C GLU A 169 -13.74 -17.13 3.85
N ARG A 170 -13.65 -15.93 3.28
CA ARG A 170 -14.11 -14.66 3.87
C ARG A 170 -15.38 -14.11 3.24
N GLY A 171 -16.00 -14.85 2.33
CA GLY A 171 -17.21 -14.42 1.61
C GLY A 171 -16.97 -13.22 0.69
N CYS A 172 -15.76 -13.11 0.13
CA CYS A 172 -15.37 -11.99 -0.72
C CYS A 172 -15.43 -12.35 -2.20
N VAL A 173 -15.76 -11.35 -3.03
CA VAL A 173 -15.69 -11.44 -4.50
C VAL A 173 -14.32 -10.96 -4.97
N VAL A 174 -13.66 -11.75 -5.82
CA VAL A 174 -12.40 -11.38 -6.47
C VAL A 174 -12.69 -10.88 -7.87
N THR A 175 -12.31 -9.64 -8.16
CA THR A 175 -12.36 -9.05 -9.49
C THR A 175 -10.96 -8.94 -10.06
N THR A 176 -10.75 -9.39 -11.30
CA THR A 176 -9.51 -9.16 -12.05
C THR A 176 -9.80 -8.17 -13.16
N PRO A 177 -9.13 -7.00 -13.19
CA PRO A 177 -9.33 -6.02 -14.26
C PRO A 177 -9.02 -6.60 -15.63
N ASP A 178 -9.84 -6.27 -16.61
CA ASP A 178 -9.59 -6.60 -18.01
C ASP A 178 -8.82 -5.47 -18.68
N PHE A 179 -7.59 -5.76 -19.07
CA PHE A 179 -6.71 -4.83 -19.78
C PHE A 179 -6.75 -4.97 -21.30
N SER A 180 -7.61 -5.83 -21.85
CA SER A 180 -7.67 -6.11 -23.30
C SER A 180 -8.06 -4.88 -24.12
N ALA A 181 -8.79 -3.94 -23.52
CA ALA A 181 -9.21 -2.68 -24.15
C ALA A 181 -8.26 -1.50 -23.83
N LEU A 182 -7.19 -1.74 -23.06
CA LEU A 182 -6.25 -0.69 -22.71
C LEU A 182 -5.22 -0.51 -23.85
N ASP A 183 -5.34 0.59 -24.57
CA ASP A 183 -4.33 1.03 -25.54
C ASP A 183 -3.38 2.00 -24.83
N ALA A 184 -2.25 1.47 -24.37
CA ALA A 184 -1.22 2.27 -23.68
C ALA A 184 -0.07 2.54 -24.64
N HIS A 185 0.02 3.76 -25.11
CA HIS A 185 1.19 4.23 -25.84
C HIS A 185 2.23 4.77 -24.85
N ALA A 186 3.38 4.09 -24.74
CA ALA A 186 4.55 4.63 -24.04
C ALA A 186 5.33 5.52 -25.02
N ASP A 187 5.39 6.81 -24.75
CA ASP A 187 6.32 7.68 -25.45
C ASP A 187 7.74 7.44 -24.90
N LEU A 188 8.49 6.59 -25.57
CA LEU A 188 9.86 6.23 -25.17
C LEU A 188 10.83 7.43 -25.22
N SER A 189 10.46 8.54 -25.86
CA SER A 189 11.28 9.76 -25.87
C SER A 189 11.41 10.39 -24.49
N LEU A 190 10.41 10.22 -23.63
CA LEU A 190 10.42 10.71 -22.25
C LEU A 190 11.32 9.88 -21.32
N ILE A 191 11.58 8.62 -21.64
CA ILE A 191 12.47 7.76 -20.84
C ILE A 191 13.92 8.23 -20.92
N HIS A 192 14.35 8.75 -22.07
CA HIS A 192 15.70 9.26 -22.26
C HIS A 192 15.98 10.60 -21.56
N ILE A 193 14.94 11.36 -21.21
CA ILE A 193 15.08 12.64 -20.51
C ILE A 193 15.25 12.43 -19.00
N SER A 194 14.80 11.29 -18.46
CA SER A 194 14.83 10.98 -17.03
C SER A 194 16.02 10.14 -16.57
N GLU A 195 16.86 9.64 -17.47
CA GLU A 195 18.10 8.96 -17.07
C GLU A 195 19.12 9.99 -16.57
N PRO A 196 19.61 9.90 -15.31
CA PRO A 196 20.70 10.75 -14.87
C PRO A 196 21.94 10.44 -15.72
N THR A 197 22.45 11.43 -16.43
CA THR A 197 23.74 11.37 -17.12
C THR A 197 24.77 10.91 -16.09
N ARG A 198 25.29 9.69 -16.22
CA ARG A 198 26.48 9.27 -15.48
C ARG A 198 27.61 10.15 -15.96
N LEU A 199 27.96 11.14 -15.15
CA LEU A 199 29.21 11.85 -15.29
C LEU A 199 30.32 10.82 -15.06
N GLY A 200 31.07 10.55 -16.10
CA GLY A 200 32.26 9.71 -16.07
C GLY A 200 33.39 10.34 -15.25
#